data_45382b44eeca71c5aff8cd5c6624ce28
#
_entry.id   45382b44eeca71c5aff8cd5c6624ce28
#
_cell.length_a   1.000
_cell.length_b   1.000
_cell.length_c   1.000
_cell.angle_alpha   90.00
_cell.angle_beta   90.00
_cell.angle_gamma   90.00
#
_symmetry.space_group_name_H-M   'P 1'
#
loop_
_entity.id
_entity.type
_entity.pdbx_description
1 polymer ?
#
loop_
_entity_poly.entity_id
_entity_poly.type
_entity_poly.pdbx_seq_one_letter_code
_entity_poly.pdbx_strand_id
1 'polypeptide(L)'
;MVTQLWESLPPDAIVADAASSTYVDAGRLRPVEFQGDYYRATGVLGVVGGYRGRRPVLLQAGASESSKQFGSKWADALFTSHWMKPSAQEFYSDVKQYAAQKWQRDPERLLVVPGVYPVLGATEAEARARKADLDDQLDLEDMKGSLAELLGVDPAVLDLSRELPYDKIAPSDPADGAGHVRREKVVDSARERGVSIKQVLLEYLTGGHRIVVGTPEQVADDLTDWVDTDACDGFNFNIDRYEDGLEHLVDWLVPELQARGRFRTEYESTTFRGNLGLDGDAGDAA
;
A
#
# COMPACT_ATOMS: atom_id res chain seq x y z
N MET A 1 1.11 23.27 -1.86
CA MET A 1 1.73 23.83 -0.63
C MET A 1 2.89 22.99 -0.11
N VAL A 2 2.69 21.76 0.41
CA VAL A 2 3.78 20.98 1.05
C VAL A 2 4.94 20.72 0.09
N THR A 3 4.69 20.29 -1.12
CA THR A 3 5.71 20.06 -2.17
C THR A 3 6.49 21.34 -2.49
N GLN A 4 5.80 22.46 -2.63
CA GLN A 4 6.45 23.76 -2.85
C GLN A 4 7.35 24.16 -1.67
N LEU A 5 6.92 23.89 -0.42
CA LEU A 5 7.75 24.14 0.76
C LEU A 5 9.01 23.27 0.76
N TRP A 6 8.94 22.00 0.37
CA TRP A 6 10.13 21.14 0.24
C TRP A 6 11.11 21.64 -0.83
N GLU A 7 10.62 22.31 -1.86
CA GLU A 7 11.43 22.85 -2.97
C GLU A 7 11.92 24.29 -2.73
N SER A 8 11.46 24.92 -1.63
CA SER A 8 11.72 26.34 -1.35
C SER A 8 13.16 26.64 -0.95
N LEU A 9 13.90 25.66 -0.42
CA LEU A 9 15.33 25.72 -0.15
C LEU A 9 16.05 24.64 -0.97
N PRO A 10 16.41 24.93 -2.23
CA PRO A 10 17.10 23.97 -3.07
C PRO A 10 18.54 23.72 -2.57
N PRO A 11 19.09 22.50 -2.78
CA PRO A 11 20.43 22.15 -2.27
C PRO A 11 21.56 23.06 -2.73
N ASP A 12 21.46 23.58 -3.95
CA ASP A 12 22.44 24.49 -4.54
C ASP A 12 22.38 25.92 -3.97
N ALA A 13 21.35 26.21 -3.15
CA ALA A 13 21.32 27.45 -2.38
C ALA A 13 22.24 27.39 -1.13
N ILE A 14 22.63 26.19 -0.68
CA ILE A 14 23.55 26.02 0.43
C ILE A 14 24.98 26.17 -0.09
N VAL A 15 25.57 27.34 0.10
CA VAL A 15 26.94 27.62 -0.35
C VAL A 15 28.00 27.35 0.72
N ALA A 16 27.63 27.47 2.00
CA ALA A 16 28.44 27.19 3.18
C ALA A 16 29.86 27.83 3.10
N ASP A 17 29.96 29.06 2.59
CA ASP A 17 31.20 29.76 2.43
C ASP A 17 31.61 30.47 3.73
N ALA A 18 32.60 29.90 4.41
CA ALA A 18 33.12 30.45 5.65
C ALA A 18 33.90 31.78 5.44
N ALA A 19 34.52 32.00 4.26
CA ALA A 19 35.29 33.19 4.00
C ALA A 19 34.41 34.45 3.87
N SER A 20 33.24 34.31 3.25
CA SER A 20 32.23 35.38 3.16
C SER A 20 31.21 35.38 4.30
N SER A 21 31.31 34.44 5.23
CA SER A 21 30.28 34.17 6.26
C SER A 21 28.89 33.97 5.69
N THR A 22 28.79 33.41 4.48
CA THR A 22 27.55 33.14 3.78
C THR A 22 27.23 31.66 3.83
N TYR A 23 26.12 31.28 4.49
CA TYR A 23 25.66 29.91 4.53
C TYR A 23 24.70 29.58 3.37
N VAL A 24 23.79 30.49 3.08
CA VAL A 24 22.76 30.34 2.04
C VAL A 24 22.84 31.52 1.07
N ASP A 25 22.81 31.21 -0.23
CA ASP A 25 22.57 32.18 -1.29
C ASP A 25 21.09 32.51 -1.37
N ALA A 26 20.71 33.67 -0.84
CA ALA A 26 19.31 34.12 -0.81
C ALA A 26 18.68 34.28 -2.21
N GLY A 27 19.51 34.52 -3.24
CA GLY A 27 19.05 34.67 -4.62
C GLY A 27 18.54 33.36 -5.25
N ARG A 28 18.87 32.22 -4.64
CA ARG A 28 18.41 30.91 -5.10
C ARG A 28 17.23 30.36 -4.34
N LEU A 29 16.79 31.02 -3.29
CA LEU A 29 15.61 30.64 -2.54
C LEU A 29 14.34 30.82 -3.40
N ARG A 30 13.38 29.94 -3.18
CA ARG A 30 12.08 29.93 -3.86
C ARG A 30 10.97 30.10 -2.81
N PRO A 31 10.74 31.32 -2.29
CA PRO A 31 9.71 31.53 -1.28
C PRO A 31 8.34 31.11 -1.77
N VAL A 32 7.61 30.40 -0.92
CA VAL A 32 6.23 29.98 -1.21
C VAL A 32 5.28 31.08 -0.80
N GLU A 33 4.32 31.39 -1.65
CA GLU A 33 3.16 32.19 -1.35
C GLU A 33 1.91 31.37 -1.69
N PHE A 34 1.43 30.64 -0.71
CA PHE A 34 0.26 29.78 -0.87
C PHE A 34 -0.90 30.28 -0.03
N GLN A 35 -2.06 30.44 -0.68
CA GLN A 35 -3.31 30.72 -0.01
C GLN A 35 -4.39 29.77 -0.55
N GLY A 36 -4.90 28.90 0.32
CA GLY A 36 -6.03 28.02 0.06
C GLY A 36 -7.18 28.33 1.01
N ASP A 37 -8.26 27.58 0.91
CA ASP A 37 -9.46 27.77 1.71
C ASP A 37 -9.21 27.54 3.21
N TYR A 38 -8.31 26.60 3.55
CA TYR A 38 -8.05 26.17 4.93
C TYR A 38 -6.67 26.54 5.43
N TYR A 39 -5.67 26.70 4.53
CA TYR A 39 -4.27 26.89 4.91
C TYR A 39 -3.62 28.03 4.16
N ARG A 40 -2.68 28.68 4.83
CA ARG A 40 -1.78 29.69 4.24
C ARG A 40 -0.35 29.29 4.58
N ALA A 41 0.56 29.51 3.65
CA ALA A 41 2.00 29.35 3.89
C ALA A 41 2.75 30.44 3.11
N THR A 42 3.67 31.14 3.79
CA THR A 42 4.51 32.17 3.20
C THR A 42 5.93 31.99 3.66
N GLY A 43 6.89 32.07 2.75
CA GLY A 43 8.32 32.00 3.04
C GLY A 43 8.99 30.72 2.59
N VAL A 44 10.12 30.41 3.21
CA VAL A 44 10.99 29.29 2.87
C VAL A 44 11.00 28.29 4.03
N LEU A 45 10.92 26.99 3.73
CA LEU A 45 11.15 25.95 4.71
C LEU A 45 12.65 25.97 5.10
N GLY A 46 12.95 26.15 6.39
CA GLY A 46 14.31 26.31 6.89
C GLY A 46 15.17 25.04 6.90
N VAL A 47 14.76 24.01 6.17
CA VAL A 47 15.49 22.75 6.00
C VAL A 47 15.57 22.40 4.51
N VAL A 48 16.70 21.79 4.10
CA VAL A 48 16.86 21.34 2.72
C VAL A 48 15.80 20.27 2.40
N GLY A 49 15.07 20.50 1.33
CA GLY A 49 14.03 19.60 0.87
C GLY A 49 14.61 18.38 0.16
N GLY A 50 14.59 17.25 0.87
CA GLY A 50 14.90 15.95 0.30
C GLY A 50 16.37 15.68 -0.02
N TYR A 51 16.70 14.41 -0.19
CA TYR A 51 18.03 13.96 -0.57
C TYR A 51 18.32 14.34 -2.04
N ARG A 52 19.45 15.00 -2.28
CA ARG A 52 19.87 15.49 -3.60
C ARG A 52 18.83 16.38 -4.30
N GLY A 53 18.06 17.16 -3.52
CA GLY A 53 17.07 18.09 -4.06
C GLY A 53 15.77 17.46 -4.54
N ARG A 54 15.56 16.20 -4.25
CA ARG A 54 14.34 15.48 -4.63
C ARG A 54 13.41 15.30 -3.44
N ARG A 55 12.11 15.50 -3.66
CA ARG A 55 11.11 15.19 -2.64
C ARG A 55 11.09 13.71 -2.28
N PRO A 56 10.70 13.32 -1.07
CA PRO A 56 10.52 11.92 -0.72
C PRO A 56 9.47 11.26 -1.61
N VAL A 57 9.53 9.92 -1.71
CA VAL A 57 8.46 9.12 -2.33
C VAL A 57 7.19 9.29 -1.51
N LEU A 58 6.10 9.66 -2.17
CA LEU A 58 4.81 9.87 -1.53
C LEU A 58 3.96 8.60 -1.64
N LEU A 59 3.71 7.97 -0.50
CA LEU A 59 2.77 6.87 -0.42
C LEU A 59 1.44 7.37 0.16
N GLN A 60 0.33 6.90 -0.41
CA GLN A 60 -1.01 7.17 0.07
C GLN A 60 -1.74 5.83 0.26
N ALA A 61 -2.43 5.68 1.37
CA ALA A 61 -3.27 4.53 1.65
C ALA A 61 -4.76 4.88 1.53
N GLY A 62 -5.55 3.95 1.02
CA GLY A 62 -7.00 4.07 0.97
C GLY A 62 -7.59 3.70 -0.39
N ALA A 63 -8.82 3.20 -0.37
CA ALA A 63 -9.54 2.72 -1.55
C ALA A 63 -10.88 3.43 -1.81
N SER A 64 -11.23 4.45 -1.00
CA SER A 64 -12.43 5.25 -1.26
C SER A 64 -12.27 6.07 -2.53
N GLU A 65 -13.38 6.51 -3.11
CA GLU A 65 -13.35 7.32 -4.32
C GLU A 65 -12.52 8.61 -4.16
N SER A 66 -12.65 9.30 -3.02
CA SER A 66 -11.83 10.47 -2.71
C SER A 66 -10.34 10.13 -2.57
N SER A 67 -10.02 8.96 -2.01
CA SER A 67 -8.65 8.46 -1.90
C SER A 67 -8.05 8.11 -3.26
N LYS A 68 -8.80 7.46 -4.15
CA LYS A 68 -8.38 7.18 -5.53
C LYS A 68 -8.03 8.48 -6.27
N GLN A 69 -8.90 9.49 -6.19
CA GLN A 69 -8.69 10.77 -6.86
C GLN A 69 -7.52 11.56 -6.26
N PHE A 70 -7.38 11.59 -4.95
CA PHE A 70 -6.27 12.26 -4.29
C PHE A 70 -4.94 11.57 -4.59
N GLY A 71 -4.90 10.23 -4.44
CA GLY A 71 -3.71 9.44 -4.67
C GLY A 71 -3.25 9.49 -6.12
N SER A 72 -4.14 9.33 -7.09
CA SER A 72 -3.80 9.43 -8.51
C SER A 72 -3.25 10.80 -8.91
N LYS A 73 -3.58 11.86 -8.16
CA LYS A 73 -3.04 13.19 -8.38
C LYS A 73 -1.65 13.39 -7.79
N TRP A 74 -1.41 12.91 -6.58
CA TRP A 74 -0.28 13.35 -5.76
C TRP A 74 0.69 12.26 -5.36
N ALA A 75 0.22 10.99 -5.24
CA ALA A 75 1.06 9.91 -4.77
C ALA A 75 1.99 9.39 -5.87
N ASP A 76 3.14 8.86 -5.44
CA ASP A 76 4.04 8.07 -6.27
C ASP A 76 3.67 6.58 -6.18
N ALA A 77 3.14 6.16 -5.02
CA ALA A 77 2.63 4.80 -4.83
C ALA A 77 1.35 4.80 -3.99
N LEU A 78 0.44 3.87 -4.31
CA LEU A 78 -0.80 3.61 -3.59
C LEU A 78 -0.70 2.29 -2.85
N PHE A 79 -0.75 2.36 -1.53
CA PHE A 79 -0.87 1.19 -0.68
C PHE A 79 -2.34 0.83 -0.52
N THR A 80 -2.68 -0.40 -0.88
CA THR A 80 -4.06 -0.89 -0.84
C THR A 80 -4.15 -2.25 -0.17
N SER A 81 -5.36 -2.70 0.06
CA SER A 81 -5.63 -4.05 0.49
C SER A 81 -6.74 -4.66 -0.37
N HIS A 82 -6.47 -5.81 -0.98
CA HIS A 82 -7.43 -6.54 -1.80
C HIS A 82 -7.30 -8.03 -1.52
N TRP A 83 -8.43 -8.69 -1.24
CA TRP A 83 -8.49 -10.15 -1.12
C TRP A 83 -8.75 -10.82 -2.48
N MET A 84 -9.47 -10.12 -3.34
CA MET A 84 -9.94 -10.63 -4.64
C MET A 84 -9.25 -9.90 -5.77
N LYS A 85 -8.74 -10.66 -6.74
CA LYS A 85 -8.08 -10.11 -7.92
C LYS A 85 -8.98 -9.18 -8.75
N PRO A 86 -10.26 -9.51 -9.03
CA PRO A 86 -11.12 -8.60 -9.79
C PRO A 86 -11.26 -7.21 -9.17
N SER A 87 -11.39 -7.12 -7.83
CA SER A 87 -11.47 -5.83 -7.15
C SER A 87 -10.14 -5.06 -7.18
N ALA A 88 -9.01 -5.77 -7.22
CA ALA A 88 -7.70 -5.15 -7.39
C ALA A 88 -7.53 -4.59 -8.81
N GLN A 89 -7.94 -5.33 -9.83
CA GLN A 89 -7.92 -4.91 -11.24
C GLN A 89 -8.82 -3.69 -11.49
N GLU A 90 -10.01 -3.66 -10.92
CA GLU A 90 -10.89 -2.49 -10.98
C GLU A 90 -10.23 -1.26 -10.36
N PHE A 91 -9.70 -1.40 -9.14
CA PHE A 91 -8.98 -0.30 -8.48
C PHE A 91 -7.78 0.17 -9.30
N TYR A 92 -6.97 -0.76 -9.82
CA TYR A 92 -5.82 -0.48 -10.66
C TYR A 92 -6.22 0.33 -11.89
N SER A 93 -7.21 -0.15 -12.63
CA SER A 93 -7.75 0.53 -13.80
C SER A 93 -8.22 1.96 -13.48
N ASP A 94 -9.00 2.12 -12.41
CA ASP A 94 -9.55 3.42 -12.00
C ASP A 94 -8.45 4.45 -11.72
N VAL A 95 -7.46 4.08 -10.90
CA VAL A 95 -6.40 5.02 -10.49
C VAL A 95 -5.46 5.36 -11.63
N LYS A 96 -5.14 4.40 -12.51
CA LYS A 96 -4.37 4.64 -13.73
C LYS A 96 -5.13 5.57 -14.70
N GLN A 97 -6.44 5.37 -14.87
CA GLN A 97 -7.28 6.26 -15.66
C GLN A 97 -7.36 7.66 -15.08
N TYR A 98 -7.54 7.79 -13.76
CA TYR A 98 -7.54 9.11 -13.11
C TYR A 98 -6.21 9.83 -13.30
N ALA A 99 -5.08 9.12 -13.15
CA ALA A 99 -3.76 9.71 -13.40
C ALA A 99 -3.67 10.26 -14.85
N ALA A 100 -4.00 9.43 -15.84
CA ALA A 100 -3.87 9.79 -17.25
C ALA A 100 -4.89 10.87 -17.69
N GLN A 101 -6.19 10.61 -17.45
CA GLN A 101 -7.25 11.41 -18.07
C GLN A 101 -7.62 12.66 -17.27
N LYS A 102 -7.60 12.56 -15.93
CA LYS A 102 -8.01 13.67 -15.06
C LYS A 102 -6.86 14.57 -14.69
N TRP A 103 -5.68 14.00 -14.46
CA TRP A 103 -4.53 14.72 -13.95
C TRP A 103 -3.39 14.88 -14.97
N GLN A 104 -3.51 14.26 -16.16
CA GLN A 104 -2.51 14.30 -17.23
C GLN A 104 -1.12 13.86 -16.75
N ARG A 105 -1.11 12.88 -15.83
CA ARG A 105 0.09 12.22 -15.34
C ARG A 105 0.33 10.94 -16.11
N ASP A 106 1.59 10.60 -16.29
CA ASP A 106 1.98 9.28 -16.78
C ASP A 106 1.49 8.20 -15.77
N PRO A 107 0.57 7.29 -16.16
CA PRO A 107 0.06 6.26 -15.28
C PRO A 107 1.13 5.26 -14.84
N GLU A 108 2.20 5.05 -15.64
CA GLU A 108 3.30 4.15 -15.29
C GLU A 108 4.14 4.68 -14.11
N ARG A 109 4.02 5.97 -13.80
CA ARG A 109 4.66 6.63 -12.67
C ARG A 109 3.79 6.70 -11.42
N LEU A 110 2.70 5.96 -11.39
CA LEU A 110 1.84 5.76 -10.23
C LEU A 110 1.81 4.26 -9.91
N LEU A 111 2.55 3.85 -8.90
CA LEU A 111 2.63 2.44 -8.53
C LEU A 111 1.45 2.04 -7.63
N VAL A 112 0.86 0.88 -7.88
CA VAL A 112 -0.16 0.26 -7.02
C VAL A 112 0.47 -0.94 -6.32
N VAL A 113 0.56 -0.89 -4.99
CA VAL A 113 1.29 -1.87 -4.19
C VAL A 113 0.41 -2.40 -3.04
N PRO A 114 -0.46 -3.39 -3.31
CA PRO A 114 -1.27 -4.02 -2.28
C PRO A 114 -0.40 -4.75 -1.26
N GLY A 115 -0.87 -4.78 -0.01
CA GLY A 115 -0.23 -5.58 1.02
C GLY A 115 -0.52 -7.07 0.84
N VAL A 116 0.48 -7.90 1.09
CA VAL A 116 0.40 -9.35 1.04
C VAL A 116 1.18 -9.98 2.18
N TYR A 117 0.67 -11.08 2.74
CA TYR A 117 1.35 -11.93 3.73
C TYR A 117 1.72 -13.27 3.07
N PRO A 118 2.93 -13.45 2.59
CA PRO A 118 3.43 -14.76 2.19
C PRO A 118 3.65 -15.63 3.43
N VAL A 119 3.07 -16.82 3.46
CA VAL A 119 3.30 -17.86 4.47
C VAL A 119 4.01 -19.00 3.75
N LEU A 120 5.33 -19.06 3.92
CA LEU A 120 6.22 -19.92 3.16
C LEU A 120 6.54 -21.21 3.92
N GLY A 121 6.68 -22.29 3.18
CA GLY A 121 7.24 -23.55 3.64
C GLY A 121 8.08 -24.19 2.52
N ALA A 122 9.04 -25.03 2.85
CA ALA A 122 9.82 -25.78 1.86
C ALA A 122 8.94 -26.78 1.09
N THR A 123 7.82 -27.15 1.68
CA THR A 123 6.75 -27.95 1.05
C THR A 123 5.40 -27.29 1.31
N GLU A 124 4.41 -27.60 0.49
CA GLU A 124 3.03 -27.12 0.69
C GLU A 124 2.47 -27.56 2.06
N ALA A 125 2.82 -28.75 2.52
CA ALA A 125 2.42 -29.26 3.83
C ALA A 125 3.02 -28.42 4.98
N GLU A 126 4.28 -28.04 4.88
CA GLU A 126 4.94 -27.16 5.86
C GLU A 126 4.35 -25.77 5.85
N ALA A 127 4.09 -25.17 4.67
CA ALA A 127 3.45 -23.88 4.58
C ALA A 127 2.06 -23.88 5.23
N ARG A 128 1.26 -24.92 5.00
CA ARG A 128 -0.04 -25.11 5.63
C ARG A 128 0.05 -25.32 7.14
N ALA A 129 1.03 -26.10 7.61
CA ALA A 129 1.26 -26.28 9.03
C ALA A 129 1.65 -24.96 9.71
N ARG A 130 2.56 -24.18 9.08
CA ARG A 130 2.93 -22.85 9.55
C ARG A 130 1.72 -21.92 9.65
N LYS A 131 0.84 -21.92 8.63
CA LYS A 131 -0.40 -21.13 8.66
C LYS A 131 -1.33 -21.58 9.80
N ALA A 132 -1.47 -22.88 10.02
CA ALA A 132 -2.29 -23.42 11.11
C ALA A 132 -1.74 -23.00 12.50
N ASP A 133 -0.42 -23.06 12.69
CA ASP A 133 0.24 -22.59 13.93
C ASP A 133 -0.02 -21.10 14.20
N LEU A 134 -0.04 -20.28 13.15
CA LEU A 134 -0.38 -18.85 13.28
C LEU A 134 -1.85 -18.65 13.65
N ASP A 135 -2.74 -19.42 13.03
CA ASP A 135 -4.18 -19.35 13.27
C ASP A 135 -4.55 -19.81 14.69
N ASP A 136 -3.86 -20.83 15.20
CA ASP A 136 -4.11 -21.38 16.54
C ASP A 136 -3.72 -20.41 17.69
N GLN A 137 -2.92 -19.39 17.39
CA GLN A 137 -2.55 -18.34 18.36
C GLN A 137 -3.63 -17.28 18.53
N LEU A 138 -4.69 -17.30 17.70
CA LEU A 138 -5.71 -16.27 17.65
C LEU A 138 -6.91 -16.60 18.55
N ASP A 139 -7.29 -15.66 19.39
CA ASP A 139 -8.56 -15.74 20.12
C ASP A 139 -9.71 -15.29 19.22
N LEU A 140 -10.28 -16.23 18.48
CA LEU A 140 -11.38 -15.96 17.56
C LEU A 140 -12.67 -15.50 18.27
N GLU A 141 -12.87 -15.85 19.55
CA GLU A 141 -14.04 -15.40 20.29
C GLU A 141 -13.91 -13.92 20.68
N ASP A 142 -12.72 -13.48 21.07
CA ASP A 142 -12.46 -12.06 21.32
C ASP A 142 -12.61 -11.22 20.03
N MET A 143 -12.14 -11.75 18.92
CA MET A 143 -12.23 -11.09 17.61
C MET A 143 -13.64 -10.97 17.04
N LYS A 144 -14.58 -11.84 17.44
CA LYS A 144 -15.99 -11.76 17.04
C LYS A 144 -16.62 -10.42 17.41
N GLY A 145 -16.18 -9.83 18.53
CA GLY A 145 -16.66 -8.51 18.96
C GLY A 145 -16.38 -7.43 17.92
N SER A 146 -15.13 -7.36 17.42
CA SER A 146 -14.72 -6.40 16.40
C SER A 146 -15.43 -6.62 15.05
N LEU A 147 -15.60 -7.88 14.65
CA LEU A 147 -16.37 -8.19 13.43
C LEU A 147 -17.83 -7.82 13.58
N ALA A 148 -18.44 -8.12 14.73
CA ALA A 148 -19.84 -7.78 15.02
C ALA A 148 -20.07 -6.26 14.99
N GLU A 149 -19.16 -5.48 15.56
CA GLU A 149 -19.17 -4.01 15.51
C GLU A 149 -19.09 -3.52 14.06
N LEU A 150 -18.16 -4.05 13.27
CA LEU A 150 -18.04 -3.71 11.85
C LEU A 150 -19.34 -4.00 11.08
N LEU A 151 -19.94 -5.14 11.34
CA LEU A 151 -21.16 -5.59 10.64
C LEU A 151 -22.44 -4.96 11.19
N GLY A 152 -22.39 -4.34 12.37
CA GLY A 152 -23.56 -3.79 13.05
C GLY A 152 -24.55 -4.87 13.53
N VAL A 153 -24.02 -5.99 14.03
CA VAL A 153 -24.81 -7.14 14.53
C VAL A 153 -24.45 -7.50 15.97
N ASP A 154 -25.31 -8.24 16.66
CA ASP A 154 -24.98 -8.82 17.96
C ASP A 154 -23.92 -9.94 17.78
N PRO A 155 -22.79 -9.93 18.53
CA PRO A 155 -21.79 -10.98 18.47
C PRO A 155 -22.36 -12.40 18.66
N ALA A 156 -23.44 -12.55 19.41
CA ALA A 156 -24.09 -13.83 19.68
C ALA A 156 -24.70 -14.47 18.42
N VAL A 157 -24.94 -13.71 17.35
CA VAL A 157 -25.44 -14.28 16.08
C VAL A 157 -24.34 -14.80 15.17
N LEU A 158 -23.06 -14.55 15.52
CA LEU A 158 -21.91 -14.99 14.75
C LEU A 158 -21.47 -16.40 15.19
N ASP A 159 -21.86 -17.41 14.43
CA ASP A 159 -21.42 -18.79 14.57
C ASP A 159 -20.18 -19.02 13.70
N LEU A 160 -19.03 -19.31 14.31
CA LEU A 160 -17.73 -19.46 13.61
C LEU A 160 -17.75 -20.49 12.49
N SER A 161 -18.63 -21.49 12.58
CA SER A 161 -18.75 -22.57 11.60
C SER A 161 -19.63 -22.22 10.39
N ARG A 162 -20.36 -21.10 10.45
CA ARG A 162 -21.32 -20.68 9.42
C ARG A 162 -20.82 -19.50 8.62
N GLU A 163 -21.48 -19.23 7.52
CA GLU A 163 -21.34 -17.99 6.76
C GLU A 163 -21.87 -16.78 7.55
N LEU A 164 -21.58 -15.58 7.07
CA LEU A 164 -22.11 -14.35 7.64
C LEU A 164 -23.65 -14.35 7.62
N PRO A 165 -24.30 -13.82 8.67
CA PRO A 165 -25.76 -13.71 8.73
C PRO A 165 -26.26 -12.54 7.87
N TYR A 166 -26.19 -12.68 6.55
CA TYR A 166 -26.45 -11.61 5.57
C TYR A 166 -27.85 -10.96 5.74
N ASP A 167 -28.80 -11.71 6.24
CA ASP A 167 -30.17 -11.25 6.53
C ASP A 167 -30.24 -10.30 7.74
N LYS A 168 -29.21 -10.29 8.59
CA LYS A 168 -29.13 -9.45 9.80
C LYS A 168 -28.17 -8.26 9.65
N ILE A 169 -27.36 -8.25 8.60
CA ILE A 169 -26.43 -7.17 8.33
C ILE A 169 -27.17 -6.01 7.68
N ALA A 170 -27.33 -4.90 8.41
CA ALA A 170 -27.95 -3.71 7.85
C ALA A 170 -27.06 -3.10 6.74
N PRO A 171 -27.62 -2.44 5.72
CA PRO A 171 -26.82 -1.66 4.77
C PRO A 171 -25.91 -0.66 5.48
N SER A 172 -24.70 -0.51 5.00
CA SER A 172 -23.77 0.50 5.54
C SER A 172 -24.02 1.87 4.90
N ASP A 173 -23.73 2.94 5.63
CA ASP A 173 -23.88 4.29 5.13
C ASP A 173 -22.57 4.71 4.41
N PRO A 174 -22.63 5.12 3.12
CA PRO A 174 -21.47 5.68 2.42
C PRO A 174 -20.83 6.88 3.13
N ALA A 175 -21.58 7.59 3.99
CA ALA A 175 -21.05 8.69 4.79
C ALA A 175 -20.04 8.24 5.86
N ASP A 176 -20.03 6.96 6.23
CA ASP A 176 -19.05 6.37 7.16
C ASP A 176 -17.65 6.22 6.53
N GLY A 177 -17.50 6.55 5.27
CA GLY A 177 -16.20 6.62 4.60
C GLY A 177 -15.42 5.30 4.63
N ALA A 178 -14.29 5.26 5.34
CA ALA A 178 -13.44 4.06 5.41
C ALA A 178 -14.13 2.86 6.06
N GLY A 179 -15.00 3.09 7.04
CA GLY A 179 -15.79 2.05 7.70
C GLY A 179 -16.74 1.36 6.73
N HIS A 180 -17.46 2.15 5.93
CA HIS A 180 -18.31 1.64 4.86
C HIS A 180 -17.54 0.76 3.88
N VAL A 181 -16.44 1.28 3.29
CA VAL A 181 -15.62 0.54 2.32
C VAL A 181 -15.12 -0.78 2.90
N ARG A 182 -14.64 -0.76 4.16
CA ARG A 182 -14.14 -1.96 4.83
C ARG A 182 -15.24 -3.00 5.05
N ARG A 183 -16.42 -2.56 5.48
CA ARG A 183 -17.58 -3.42 5.71
C ARG A 183 -18.05 -4.09 4.42
N GLU A 184 -18.30 -3.32 3.36
CA GLU A 184 -18.71 -3.84 2.06
C GLU A 184 -17.73 -4.87 1.54
N LYS A 185 -16.44 -4.56 1.62
CA LYS A 185 -15.37 -5.46 1.21
C LYS A 185 -15.39 -6.81 1.94
N VAL A 186 -15.59 -6.80 3.27
CA VAL A 186 -15.69 -8.03 4.07
C VAL A 186 -16.93 -8.83 3.66
N VAL A 187 -18.07 -8.15 3.55
CA VAL A 187 -19.37 -8.79 3.24
C VAL A 187 -19.36 -9.39 1.83
N ASP A 188 -18.90 -8.62 0.84
CA ASP A 188 -18.89 -9.06 -0.56
C ASP A 188 -17.88 -10.18 -0.79
N SER A 189 -16.66 -10.06 -0.26
CA SER A 189 -15.66 -11.13 -0.35
C SER A 189 -16.13 -12.43 0.33
N ALA A 190 -16.75 -12.33 1.51
CA ALA A 190 -17.28 -13.50 2.21
C ALA A 190 -18.40 -14.16 1.43
N ARG A 191 -19.32 -13.37 0.87
CA ARG A 191 -20.46 -13.85 0.05
C ARG A 191 -20.00 -14.53 -1.23
N GLU A 192 -19.08 -13.90 -1.96
CA GLU A 192 -18.58 -14.42 -3.23
C GLU A 192 -17.87 -15.76 -3.07
N ARG A 193 -17.12 -15.92 -1.98
CA ARG A 193 -16.33 -17.13 -1.69
C ARG A 193 -17.08 -18.19 -0.90
N GLY A 194 -18.25 -17.88 -0.31
CA GLY A 194 -19.00 -18.82 0.52
C GLY A 194 -18.21 -19.31 1.73
N VAL A 195 -17.46 -18.42 2.39
CA VAL A 195 -16.56 -18.77 3.49
C VAL A 195 -17.23 -18.63 4.86
N SER A 196 -16.76 -19.44 5.83
CA SER A 196 -17.24 -19.37 7.21
C SER A 196 -16.76 -18.10 7.93
N ILE A 197 -17.45 -17.70 8.99
CA ILE A 197 -17.06 -16.60 9.88
C ILE A 197 -15.65 -16.83 10.44
N LYS A 198 -15.27 -18.08 10.77
CA LYS A 198 -13.90 -18.40 11.17
C LYS A 198 -12.90 -17.96 10.11
N GLN A 199 -13.12 -18.30 8.84
CA GLN A 199 -12.23 -17.90 7.74
C GLN A 199 -12.18 -16.38 7.54
N VAL A 200 -13.35 -15.71 7.64
CA VAL A 200 -13.41 -14.24 7.60
C VAL A 200 -12.54 -13.62 8.69
N LEU A 201 -12.64 -14.13 9.94
CA LEU A 201 -11.84 -13.62 11.06
C LEU A 201 -10.34 -13.83 10.85
N LEU A 202 -9.92 -15.02 10.41
CA LEU A 202 -8.51 -15.33 10.14
C LEU A 202 -7.88 -14.40 9.09
N GLU A 203 -8.66 -13.94 8.13
CA GLU A 203 -8.22 -12.99 7.10
C GLU A 203 -8.39 -11.53 7.52
N TYR A 204 -9.40 -11.23 8.33
CA TYR A 204 -9.68 -9.89 8.81
C TYR A 204 -8.54 -9.31 9.67
N LEU A 205 -7.83 -10.16 10.42
CA LEU A 205 -6.68 -9.77 11.25
C LEU A 205 -5.50 -9.23 10.46
N THR A 206 -5.34 -9.65 9.23
CA THR A 206 -4.30 -9.13 8.35
C THR A 206 -4.60 -7.70 7.85
N GLY A 207 -5.56 -7.01 8.45
CA GLY A 207 -5.97 -5.67 8.03
C GLY A 207 -6.62 -5.65 6.64
N GLY A 208 -7.11 -6.80 6.17
CA GLY A 208 -7.67 -6.97 4.83
C GLY A 208 -6.61 -7.21 3.76
N HIS A 209 -5.38 -7.51 4.15
CA HIS A 209 -4.35 -7.93 3.22
C HIS A 209 -4.48 -9.43 2.90
N ARG A 210 -4.13 -9.76 1.69
CA ARG A 210 -4.19 -11.14 1.19
C ARG A 210 -3.11 -12.01 1.83
N ILE A 211 -3.47 -13.22 2.20
CA ILE A 211 -2.53 -14.26 2.67
C ILE A 211 -2.30 -15.23 1.51
N VAL A 212 -1.04 -15.52 1.20
CA VAL A 212 -0.65 -16.50 0.18
C VAL A 212 0.19 -17.57 0.84
N VAL A 213 -0.32 -18.81 0.86
CA VAL A 213 0.29 -19.94 1.56
C VAL A 213 0.83 -20.91 0.52
N GLY A 214 2.11 -21.24 0.58
CA GLY A 214 2.68 -22.19 -0.37
C GLY A 214 4.20 -22.29 -0.33
N THR A 215 4.75 -23.04 -1.27
CA THR A 215 6.20 -23.03 -1.52
C THR A 215 6.62 -21.69 -2.17
N PRO A 216 7.91 -21.36 -2.17
CA PRO A 216 8.41 -20.16 -2.86
C PRO A 216 7.93 -20.06 -4.30
N GLU A 217 7.92 -21.20 -5.03
CA GLU A 217 7.47 -21.27 -6.42
C GLU A 217 5.98 -20.95 -6.55
N GLN A 218 5.14 -21.57 -5.70
CA GLN A 218 3.69 -21.32 -5.71
C GLN A 218 3.34 -19.88 -5.38
N VAL A 219 4.03 -19.31 -4.39
CA VAL A 219 3.83 -17.91 -4.00
C VAL A 219 4.31 -16.98 -5.13
N ALA A 220 5.46 -17.27 -5.74
CA ALA A 220 5.96 -16.50 -6.88
C ALA A 220 5.02 -16.57 -8.10
N ASP A 221 4.41 -17.74 -8.38
CA ASP A 221 3.39 -17.89 -9.43
C ASP A 221 2.19 -16.98 -9.18
N ASP A 222 1.66 -16.99 -7.96
CA ASP A 222 0.52 -16.17 -7.56
C ASP A 222 0.82 -14.67 -7.67
N LEU A 223 1.97 -14.23 -7.15
CA LEU A 223 2.38 -12.83 -7.21
C LEU A 223 2.60 -12.35 -8.65
N THR A 224 3.24 -13.19 -9.48
CA THR A 224 3.48 -12.89 -10.88
C THR A 224 2.17 -12.75 -11.65
N ASP A 225 1.22 -13.66 -11.43
CA ASP A 225 -0.10 -13.62 -12.05
C ASP A 225 -0.89 -12.33 -11.70
N TRP A 226 -0.74 -11.81 -10.49
CA TRP A 226 -1.35 -10.52 -10.13
C TRP A 226 -0.75 -9.34 -10.88
N VAL A 227 0.55 -9.31 -11.06
CA VAL A 227 1.24 -8.26 -11.83
C VAL A 227 0.91 -8.38 -13.31
N ASP A 228 1.00 -9.59 -13.88
CA ASP A 228 0.79 -9.82 -15.31
C ASP A 228 -0.66 -9.62 -15.76
N THR A 229 -1.60 -9.55 -14.84
CA THR A 229 -3.02 -9.34 -15.11
C THR A 229 -3.54 -7.97 -14.67
N ASP A 230 -2.66 -6.98 -14.52
CA ASP A 230 -3.01 -5.59 -14.18
C ASP A 230 -3.80 -5.46 -12.87
N ALA A 231 -3.46 -6.25 -11.85
CA ALA A 231 -4.00 -6.11 -10.51
C ALA A 231 -3.13 -5.24 -9.60
N CYS A 232 -1.83 -5.09 -9.92
CA CYS A 232 -0.86 -4.24 -9.21
C CYS A 232 0.44 -4.09 -10.00
N ASP A 233 1.30 -3.14 -9.56
CA ASP A 233 2.67 -2.98 -10.11
C ASP A 233 3.72 -3.71 -9.26
N GLY A 234 3.34 -4.18 -8.08
CA GLY A 234 4.20 -4.87 -7.12
C GLY A 234 3.50 -5.03 -5.78
N PHE A 235 4.23 -5.38 -4.72
CA PHE A 235 3.63 -5.69 -3.43
C PHE A 235 4.35 -5.02 -2.27
N ASN A 236 3.58 -4.73 -1.22
CA ASN A 236 4.09 -4.47 0.11
C ASN A 236 4.04 -5.78 0.90
N PHE A 237 5.20 -6.38 1.14
CA PHE A 237 5.28 -7.61 1.92
C PHE A 237 5.10 -7.33 3.41
N ASN A 238 4.19 -8.06 4.03
CA ASN A 238 4.05 -8.14 5.47
C ASN A 238 4.69 -9.45 5.95
N ILE A 239 5.36 -9.39 7.09
CA ILE A 239 6.03 -10.54 7.68
C ILE A 239 5.01 -11.31 8.51
N ASP A 240 4.87 -12.60 8.26
CA ASP A 240 3.94 -13.48 8.96
C ASP A 240 4.37 -13.78 10.39
N ARG A 241 5.70 -13.89 10.63
CA ARG A 241 6.31 -14.19 11.93
C ARG A 241 7.62 -13.42 12.07
N TYR A 242 7.84 -12.77 13.20
CA TYR A 242 9.05 -11.94 13.41
C TYR A 242 10.33 -12.77 13.54
N GLU A 243 10.25 -14.02 14.04
CA GLU A 243 11.39 -14.86 14.30
C GLU A 243 12.14 -15.28 13.04
N ASP A 244 11.42 -15.62 11.98
CA ASP A 244 11.97 -16.22 10.76
C ASP A 244 11.30 -15.77 9.44
N GLY A 245 10.19 -15.03 9.52
CA GLY A 245 9.42 -14.66 8.32
C GLY A 245 10.20 -13.78 7.35
N LEU A 246 11.05 -12.88 7.86
CA LEU A 246 11.92 -12.07 7.00
C LEU A 246 12.98 -12.92 6.30
N GLU A 247 13.57 -13.89 7.01
CA GLU A 247 14.55 -14.83 6.44
C GLU A 247 13.90 -15.64 5.32
N HIS A 248 12.71 -16.17 5.54
CA HIS A 248 11.98 -16.92 4.49
C HIS A 248 11.70 -16.04 3.25
N LEU A 249 11.34 -14.77 3.42
CA LEU A 249 11.16 -13.87 2.30
C LEU A 249 12.47 -13.66 1.52
N VAL A 250 13.57 -13.38 2.24
CA VAL A 250 14.86 -13.02 1.64
C VAL A 250 15.57 -14.22 1.05
N ASP A 251 15.54 -15.35 1.74
CA ASP A 251 16.34 -16.52 1.38
C ASP A 251 15.61 -17.49 0.44
N TRP A 252 14.27 -17.43 0.38
CA TRP A 252 13.48 -18.37 -0.40
C TRP A 252 12.69 -17.67 -1.52
N LEU A 253 11.86 -16.67 -1.19
CA LEU A 253 10.99 -16.06 -2.18
C LEU A 253 11.75 -15.08 -3.10
N VAL A 254 12.64 -14.26 -2.55
CA VAL A 254 13.40 -13.28 -3.36
C VAL A 254 14.26 -13.99 -4.42
N PRO A 255 15.04 -15.05 -4.10
CA PRO A 255 15.80 -15.77 -5.13
C PRO A 255 14.94 -16.39 -6.20
N GLU A 256 13.76 -16.90 -5.86
CA GLU A 256 12.80 -17.45 -6.83
C GLU A 256 12.28 -16.37 -7.77
N LEU A 257 11.91 -15.19 -7.24
CA LEU A 257 11.49 -14.06 -8.05
C LEU A 257 12.63 -13.52 -8.93
N GLN A 258 13.88 -13.53 -8.43
CA GLN A 258 15.07 -13.17 -9.20
C GLN A 258 15.34 -14.14 -10.34
N ALA A 259 15.25 -15.45 -10.10
CA ALA A 259 15.41 -16.47 -11.12
C ALA A 259 14.38 -16.34 -12.26
N ARG A 260 13.19 -15.82 -11.96
CA ARG A 260 12.13 -15.50 -12.94
C ARG A 260 12.28 -14.13 -13.61
N GLY A 261 13.28 -13.34 -13.22
CA GLY A 261 13.43 -11.96 -13.69
C GLY A 261 12.35 -11.00 -13.20
N ARG A 262 11.69 -11.34 -12.06
CA ARG A 262 10.60 -10.55 -11.47
C ARG A 262 11.05 -9.72 -10.25
N PHE A 263 12.29 -9.87 -9.84
CA PHE A 263 12.90 -9.05 -8.80
C PHE A 263 14.33 -8.71 -9.19
N ARG A 264 14.79 -7.52 -8.80
CA ARG A 264 16.14 -7.04 -9.11
C ARG A 264 17.21 -7.90 -8.46
N THR A 265 18.32 -8.12 -9.15
CA THR A 265 19.53 -8.75 -8.60
C THR A 265 20.53 -7.69 -8.10
N GLU A 266 20.45 -6.48 -8.65
CA GLU A 266 21.29 -5.33 -8.29
C GLU A 266 20.45 -4.06 -8.20
N TYR A 267 20.91 -3.08 -7.45
CA TYR A 267 20.31 -1.75 -7.43
C TYR A 267 20.85 -0.90 -8.58
N GLU A 268 19.98 -0.48 -9.49
CA GLU A 268 20.33 0.34 -10.64
C GLU A 268 20.46 1.83 -10.29
N SER A 269 19.90 2.26 -9.19
CA SER A 269 19.92 3.65 -8.73
C SER A 269 20.46 3.76 -7.30
N THR A 270 21.08 4.91 -7.01
CA THR A 270 21.51 5.26 -5.66
C THR A 270 20.39 5.86 -4.80
N THR A 271 19.16 6.00 -5.34
CA THR A 271 18.01 6.56 -4.65
C THR A 271 16.88 5.55 -4.56
N PHE A 272 16.07 5.65 -3.50
CA PHE A 272 14.87 4.83 -3.38
C PHE A 272 13.88 5.09 -4.53
N ARG A 273 13.69 6.37 -4.89
CA ARG A 273 12.84 6.78 -6.01
C ARG A 273 13.29 6.14 -7.34
N GLY A 274 14.59 6.17 -7.63
CA GLY A 274 15.14 5.57 -8.86
C GLY A 274 14.98 4.06 -8.89
N ASN A 275 15.16 3.38 -7.76
CA ASN A 275 14.94 1.94 -7.67
C ASN A 275 13.46 1.52 -7.76
N LEU A 276 12.53 2.47 -7.68
CA LEU A 276 11.11 2.27 -7.97
C LEU A 276 10.74 2.66 -9.41
N GLY A 277 11.71 3.00 -10.28
CA GLY A 277 11.45 3.44 -11.65
C GLY A 277 10.78 4.83 -11.74
N LEU A 278 10.80 5.61 -10.64
CA LEU A 278 10.11 6.89 -10.54
C LEU A 278 11.01 8.10 -10.88
N ASP A 279 12.30 7.88 -11.15
CA ASP A 279 13.19 8.91 -11.61
C ASP A 279 12.93 9.15 -13.11
N GLY A 280 12.29 10.26 -13.45
CA GLY A 280 12.20 10.76 -14.82
C GLY A 280 13.40 11.63 -15.16
N ASP A 281 13.57 11.93 -16.46
CA ASP A 281 14.49 12.96 -16.93
C ASP A 281 14.29 14.25 -16.12
N ALA A 282 15.35 15.03 -15.98
CA ALA A 282 15.49 16.21 -15.09
C ALA A 282 14.44 17.34 -15.31
N GLY A 283 13.25 17.00 -15.81
CA GLY A 283 12.13 17.90 -16.09
C GLY A 283 11.01 17.92 -15.03
N ASP A 284 11.05 17.08 -13.99
CA ASP A 284 10.01 17.04 -12.94
C ASP A 284 10.21 18.07 -11.81
N ALA A 285 10.95 19.11 -12.06
CA ALA A 285 11.01 20.30 -11.23
C ALA A 285 10.09 21.37 -11.83
N ALA A 286 8.77 21.21 -11.66
CA ALA A 286 7.79 22.26 -11.94
C ALA A 286 6.77 22.39 -10.81
#